data_820eab2592438d591535b707844fb7fa
#
_entry.id   820eab2592438d591535b707844fb7fa
#
_cell.length_a   1.000
_cell.length_b   1.000
_cell.length_c   1.000
_cell.angle_alpha   90.00
_cell.angle_beta   90.00
_cell.angle_gamma   90.00
#
_symmetry.space_group_name_H-M   'P 1'
#
loop_
_entity.id
_entity.type
_entity.pdbx_description
1 polymer ?
#
loop_
_entity_poly.entity_id
_entity_poly.type
_entity_poly.pdbx_seq_one_letter_code
_entity_poly.pdbx_strand_id
1 'polypeptide(L)' 'MGTGTINSLLRHKDALIIKHKTLDKDIKEAYTNHINDIELHRMKKEKLSLKEEIVKLETTIAEREQ' A
#
# COMPACT_ATOMS: atom_id res chain seq x y z
N MET A 1 -13.08 -23.66 1.53
CA MET A 1 -13.12 -22.39 0.84
C MET A 1 -12.57 -21.23 1.64
N GLY A 2 -12.68 -21.24 2.97
CA GLY A 2 -12.17 -20.20 3.81
C GLY A 2 -10.67 -19.98 3.72
N THR A 3 -9.92 -21.08 3.62
CA THR A 3 -8.46 -21.04 3.55
C THR A 3 -7.96 -20.31 2.30
N GLY A 4 -8.58 -20.59 1.16
CA GLY A 4 -8.22 -19.94 -0.10
C GLY A 4 -8.45 -18.44 -0.05
N THR A 5 -9.53 -18.03 0.60
CA THR A 5 -9.88 -16.61 0.74
C THR A 5 -8.84 -15.86 1.57
N ILE A 6 -8.41 -16.44 2.69
CA ILE A 6 -7.40 -15.82 3.54
C ILE A 6 -6.07 -15.72 2.81
N ASN A 7 -5.66 -16.76 2.10
CA ASN A 7 -4.42 -16.73 1.32
C ASN A 7 -4.46 -15.65 0.25
N SER A 8 -5.59 -15.47 -0.41
CA SER A 8 -5.76 -14.41 -1.41
C SER A 8 -5.62 -13.03 -0.79
N LEU A 9 -6.21 -12.83 0.40
CA LEU A 9 -6.11 -11.56 1.11
C LEU A 9 -4.67 -11.26 1.53
N LEU A 10 -3.96 -12.27 2.00
CA LEU A 10 -2.55 -12.12 2.40
C LEU A 10 -1.68 -11.75 1.21
N ARG A 11 -1.88 -12.39 0.07
CA ARG A 11 -1.15 -12.07 -1.16
C ARG A 11 -1.44 -10.65 -1.63
N HIS A 12 -2.69 -10.25 -1.56
CA HIS A 12 -3.10 -8.90 -1.93
C HIS A 12 -2.45 -7.87 -1.01
N LYS A 13 -2.46 -8.14 0.29
CA LYS A 13 -1.81 -7.29 1.27
C LYS A 13 -0.32 -7.14 0.99
N ASP A 14 0.37 -8.25 0.72
CA ASP A 14 1.80 -8.24 0.42
C ASP A 14 2.10 -7.39 -0.82
N ALA A 15 1.27 -7.52 -1.86
CA ALA A 15 1.42 -6.72 -3.07
C ALA A 15 1.28 -5.23 -2.78
N LEU A 16 0.32 -4.87 -1.94
CA LEU A 16 0.12 -3.47 -1.54
C LEU A 16 1.27 -2.93 -0.72
N ILE A 17 1.82 -3.75 0.17
CA ILE A 17 2.98 -3.38 0.99
C ILE A 17 4.18 -3.09 0.09
N ILE A 18 4.41 -3.93 -0.91
CA ILE A 18 5.50 -3.74 -1.86
C ILE A 18 5.30 -2.43 -2.63
N LYS A 19 4.09 -2.16 -3.12
CA LYS A 19 3.78 -0.92 -3.82
C LYS A 19 4.00 0.29 -2.92
N HIS A 20 3.61 0.20 -1.67
CA HIS A 20 3.79 1.27 -0.70
C HIS A 20 5.28 1.57 -0.50
N LYS A 21 6.10 0.55 -0.34
CA LYS A 21 7.54 0.71 -0.18
C LYS A 21 8.19 1.31 -1.41
N THR A 22 7.79 0.85 -2.60
CA THR A 22 8.30 1.37 -3.86
C THR A 22 7.94 2.85 -4.01
N LEU A 23 6.71 3.20 -3.71
CA LEU A 23 6.25 4.58 -3.81
C LEU A 23 6.94 5.49 -2.80
N ASP A 24 7.18 4.99 -1.58
CA ASP A 24 7.93 5.73 -0.57
C ASP A 24 9.34 6.04 -1.05
N LYS A 25 10.00 5.07 -1.67
CA LYS A 25 11.32 5.25 -2.25
C LYS A 25 11.28 6.27 -3.39
N ASP A 26 10.27 6.18 -4.26
CA ASP A 26 10.09 7.10 -5.37
C ASP A 26 9.89 8.54 -4.88
N ILE A 27 9.15 8.72 -3.80
CA ILE A 27 8.93 10.03 -3.20
C ILE A 27 10.25 10.61 -2.70
N LYS A 28 11.07 9.80 -2.04
CA LYS A 28 12.38 10.23 -1.55
C LYS A 28 13.30 10.64 -2.69
N GLU A 29 13.29 9.86 -3.77
CA GLU A 29 14.08 10.20 -4.97
C GLU A 29 13.56 11.47 -5.64
N ALA A 30 12.25 11.67 -5.63
CA ALA A 30 11.62 12.87 -6.18
C ALA A 30 12.08 14.14 -5.45
N TYR A 31 12.19 14.08 -4.14
CA TYR A 31 12.72 15.20 -3.36
C TYR A 31 14.17 15.52 -3.77
N THR A 32 14.98 14.50 -3.96
CA THR A 32 16.37 14.67 -4.35
C THR A 32 16.50 15.25 -5.76
N ASN A 33 15.62 14.85 -6.66
CA ASN A 33 15.65 15.25 -8.07
C ASN A 33 14.84 16.51 -8.37
N HIS A 34 14.30 17.18 -7.36
CA HIS A 34 13.52 18.40 -7.51
C HIS A 34 12.33 18.24 -8.49
N ILE A 35 11.58 17.16 -8.30
CA ILE A 35 10.41 16.92 -9.13
C ILE A 35 9.32 17.94 -8.82
N ASN A 36 8.47 18.20 -9.80
CA ASN A 36 7.33 19.09 -9.76
C ASN A 36 6.44 18.80 -8.52
N ASP A 37 6.04 19.85 -7.83
CA ASP A 37 5.20 19.76 -6.63
C ASP A 37 3.88 19.03 -6.88
N ILE A 38 3.32 19.16 -8.07
CA ILE A 38 2.06 18.52 -8.43
C ILE A 38 2.24 16.99 -8.45
N GLU A 39 3.31 16.51 -9.06
CA GLU A 39 3.61 15.09 -9.09
C GLU A 39 3.92 14.54 -7.71
N LEU A 40 4.69 15.29 -6.93
CA LEU A 40 5.03 14.90 -5.58
C LEU A 40 3.77 14.78 -4.72
N HIS A 41 2.84 15.71 -4.86
CA HIS A 41 1.58 15.69 -4.15
C HIS A 41 0.75 14.46 -4.54
N ARG A 42 0.72 14.13 -5.83
CA ARG A 42 0.04 12.94 -6.33
C ARG A 42 0.62 11.66 -5.72
N MET A 43 1.94 11.57 -5.69
CA MET A 43 2.63 10.40 -5.13
C MET A 43 2.34 10.21 -3.65
N LYS A 44 2.33 11.31 -2.90
CA LYS A 44 1.99 11.28 -1.47
C LYS A 44 0.55 10.83 -1.26
N LYS A 45 -0.36 11.28 -2.11
CA LYS A 45 -1.77 10.92 -2.04
C LYS A 45 -1.95 9.42 -2.34
N GLU A 46 -1.26 8.90 -3.34
CA GLU A 46 -1.29 7.47 -3.65
C GLU A 46 -0.74 6.63 -2.51
N LYS A 47 0.35 7.07 -1.91
CA LYS A 47 0.96 6.39 -0.77
C LYS A 47 -0.03 6.30 0.40
N LEU A 48 -0.73 7.38 0.68
CA LEU A 48 -1.73 7.41 1.75
C LEU A 48 -2.88 6.46 1.44
N SER A 49 -3.34 6.45 0.18
CA SER A 49 -4.40 5.56 -0.27
C SER A 49 -4.00 4.09 -0.10
N LEU A 50 -2.77 3.74 -0.46
CA LEU A 50 -2.25 2.38 -0.29
C LEU A 50 -2.19 1.99 1.19
N LYS A 51 -1.76 2.90 2.03
CA LYS A 51 -1.71 2.66 3.48
C LYS A 51 -3.10 2.37 4.02
N GLU A 52 -4.10 3.13 3.61
CA GLU A 52 -5.49 2.92 4.03
C GLU A 52 -6.01 1.56 3.58
N GLU A 53 -5.70 1.16 2.35
CA GLU A 53 -6.09 -0.16 1.85
C GLU A 53 -5.44 -1.29 2.63
N ILE A 54 -4.15 -1.14 2.97
CA ILE A 54 -3.43 -2.13 3.77
C ILE A 54 -4.09 -2.29 5.13
N VAL A 55 -4.44 -1.19 5.79
CA VAL A 55 -5.10 -1.24 7.10
C VAL A 55 -6.44 -1.93 7.00
N LYS A 56 -7.23 -1.63 5.97
CA LYS A 56 -8.52 -2.29 5.75
C LYS A 56 -8.35 -3.79 5.55
N LEU A 57 -7.35 -4.20 4.79
CA LEU A 57 -7.09 -5.63 4.57
C LEU A 57 -6.65 -6.31 5.86
N GLU A 58 -5.80 -5.67 6.65
CA GLU A 58 -5.37 -6.22 7.92
C GLU A 58 -6.55 -6.44 8.86
N THR A 59 -7.48 -5.48 8.91
CA THR A 59 -8.69 -5.61 9.70
C THR A 59 -9.54 -6.78 9.22
N THR A 60 -9.74 -6.89 7.91
CA THR A 60 -10.51 -7.98 7.31
C THR A 60 -9.89 -9.34 7.61
N ILE A 61 -8.57 -9.44 7.48
CA ILE A 61 -7.85 -10.69 7.75
C ILE A 61 -8.00 -11.07 9.23
N ALA A 62 -7.82 -10.11 10.13
CA ALA A 62 -7.97 -10.36 11.55
C ALA A 62 -9.37 -10.84 11.91
N GLU A 63 -10.39 -10.26 11.31
CA GLU A 63 -11.77 -10.71 11.52
C GLU A 63 -12.01 -12.12 11.05
N ARG A 64 -11.40 -12.52 9.93
CA ARG A 64 -11.57 -13.85 9.37
C ARG A 64 -10.78 -14.92 10.13
N GLU A 65 -9.69 -14.52 10.78
CA GLU A 65 -8.89 -15.45 11.58
C GLU A 65 -9.56 -15.79 12.92
N GLN A 66 -10.52 -15.02 13.35
CA GLN A 66 -11.29 -15.31 14.55
C GLN A 66 -12.36 -16.34 14.25
#